data_c26cc1abaae67644a748737c36510376
#
_entry.id   c26cc1abaae67644a748737c36510376
#
_cell.length_a   1.000
_cell.length_b   1.000
_cell.length_c   1.000
_cell.angle_alpha   90.00
_cell.angle_beta   90.00
_cell.angle_gamma   90.00
#
_symmetry.space_group_name_H-M   'P 1'
#
loop_
_entity.id
_entity.type
_entity.pdbx_description
1 polymer ?
#
loop_
_entity_poly.entity_id
_entity_poly.type
_entity_poly.pdbx_seq_one_letter_code
_entity_poly.pdbx_strand_id
1 'polypeptide(L)'
;MIKKVLDIKLNVKPVFIMFAHKYYFEGPCRMTGGEALQPGFDSIVNGAIFNGTMEGINFSMPDCVNVMEPVFMEPTCDWDIKDEYFDKIFEDEPEVDVYLASGAFGADQIYNEFAQRCKKTIMIMPDIWGPARAGYFYNTGVDVICEPTWPDLARHMVVLRARKAIREANILLVTRFNYDLPVAGATDSFVNLKDVTNKMGVHFRTVNAHEIVDQFHPLTEEGNHTTPGRVTPNITEEEIAELEKVADELFAGAQDVEIEKDMMVNSLIAHKVIQKNMDLYDCSGCVIPCPDICSTRRMNKEKFTFCLNHSLNLEQGIPSACEYDVAAAVTMLAEIAISGKAPYMGNTLPIMATDPRGVNLQLLHMVSEEEYEKVKDMDNLYVVYHSTPHRKFKGINEPDGSYAIRHFAYDQKFGAVMRHDFNEDKGQEITLARFSGDLKRMMIAKGTIVQSVGYDQNNCNGGFIFRVEDQQKMYREQWRSGLHMPLVFGDYTQELKMLAESYGMEAILV
;
A
#
# COMPACT_ATOMS: atom_id res chain seq x y z
N MET A 1 -14.81 -12.15 -4.79
CA MET A 1 -14.51 -10.68 -4.84
C MET A 1 -13.07 -10.48 -4.40
N ILE A 2 -12.26 -9.74 -5.14
CA ILE A 2 -10.85 -9.51 -4.82
C ILE A 2 -10.73 -8.81 -3.47
N LYS A 3 -9.96 -9.41 -2.55
CA LYS A 3 -9.65 -8.83 -1.24
C LYS A 3 -8.66 -7.68 -1.42
N LYS A 4 -9.09 -6.46 -1.15
CA LYS A 4 -8.24 -5.28 -1.30
C LYS A 4 -7.40 -5.04 -0.04
N VAL A 5 -6.22 -4.49 -0.22
CA VAL A 5 -5.32 -4.09 0.87
C VAL A 5 -6.01 -3.14 1.86
N LEU A 6 -6.84 -2.24 1.35
CA LEU A 6 -7.56 -1.25 2.15
C LEU A 6 -8.72 -1.80 2.96
N ASP A 7 -9.19 -3.02 2.64
CA ASP A 7 -10.24 -3.69 3.42
C ASP A 7 -9.71 -4.25 4.76
N ILE A 8 -8.39 -4.40 4.88
CA ILE A 8 -7.73 -4.91 6.09
C ILE A 8 -7.71 -3.80 7.16
N LYS A 9 -8.27 -4.11 8.32
CA LYS A 9 -8.27 -3.24 9.50
C LYS A 9 -7.31 -3.75 10.56
N LEU A 10 -6.76 -2.82 11.36
CA LEU A 10 -6.01 -3.13 12.56
C LEU A 10 -6.98 -3.21 13.74
N ASN A 11 -7.07 -4.35 14.39
CA ASN A 11 -7.89 -4.53 15.58
C ASN A 11 -7.12 -4.07 16.82
N VAL A 12 -7.60 -2.99 17.42
CA VAL A 12 -6.99 -2.37 18.60
C VAL A 12 -7.92 -2.53 19.79
N LYS A 13 -7.46 -3.21 20.85
CA LYS A 13 -8.22 -3.44 22.07
C LYS A 13 -7.76 -2.50 23.18
N PRO A 14 -8.59 -1.51 23.61
CA PRO A 14 -8.27 -0.67 24.75
C PRO A 14 -8.35 -1.43 26.07
N VAL A 15 -7.35 -1.23 26.96
CA VAL A 15 -7.26 -1.87 28.27
C VAL A 15 -7.07 -0.80 29.33
N PHE A 16 -8.01 -0.73 30.25
CA PHE A 16 -8.00 0.15 31.42
C PHE A 16 -8.01 -0.67 32.68
N ILE A 17 -6.93 -0.61 33.45
CA ILE A 17 -6.82 -1.22 34.77
C ILE A 17 -6.59 -0.11 35.74
N MET A 18 -7.62 0.32 36.44
CA MET A 18 -7.63 1.51 37.26
C MET A 18 -7.93 1.10 38.71
N PHE A 19 -7.12 1.57 39.63
CA PHE A 19 -7.26 1.19 41.03
C PHE A 19 -8.47 1.88 41.66
N ALA A 20 -9.27 1.13 42.42
CA ALA A 20 -10.39 1.65 43.18
C ALA A 20 -10.34 1.10 44.60
N HIS A 21 -10.08 1.96 45.60
CA HIS A 21 -9.99 1.53 46.99
C HIS A 21 -11.31 1.01 47.52
N LYS A 22 -11.24 -0.09 48.24
CA LYS A 22 -12.43 -0.68 48.89
C LYS A 22 -12.95 0.21 50.02
N TYR A 23 -12.04 0.90 50.67
CA TYR A 23 -12.35 1.82 51.74
C TYR A 23 -11.90 3.24 51.35
N TYR A 24 -12.44 4.26 51.98
CA TYR A 24 -11.93 5.62 51.79
C TYR A 24 -10.45 5.72 52.17
N PHE A 25 -9.77 6.57 51.49
CA PHE A 25 -8.35 6.71 51.55
C PHE A 25 -8.01 8.14 51.05
N GLU A 26 -6.77 8.53 51.17
CA GLU A 26 -6.32 9.77 50.51
C GLU A 26 -6.64 9.76 49.04
N GLY A 27 -7.59 10.05 48.48
CA GLY A 27 -7.98 9.96 47.08
C GLY A 27 -6.84 10.11 46.05
N PRO A 28 -7.14 10.09 44.77
CA PRO A 28 -6.13 10.16 43.72
C PRO A 28 -5.19 11.36 43.94
N CYS A 29 -3.92 11.16 43.78
CA CYS A 29 -2.90 12.21 43.89
C CYS A 29 -2.94 13.02 45.21
N ARG A 30 -3.21 12.36 46.33
CA ARG A 30 -3.23 12.95 47.67
C ARG A 30 -4.34 13.97 47.91
N MET A 31 -5.47 13.77 47.28
CA MET A 31 -6.68 14.52 47.64
C MET A 31 -7.13 14.09 49.03
N THR A 32 -7.12 15.00 50.00
CA THR A 32 -7.30 14.71 51.43
C THR A 32 -8.56 15.32 52.02
N GLY A 33 -9.50 15.79 51.26
CA GLY A 33 -10.66 16.49 51.78
C GLY A 33 -11.98 16.14 51.14
N GLY A 34 -13.05 16.39 51.85
CA GLY A 34 -14.40 16.36 51.34
C GLY A 34 -14.82 15.05 50.69
N GLU A 35 -15.23 15.14 49.46
CA GLU A 35 -15.75 14.01 48.70
C GLU A 35 -14.70 12.91 48.40
N ALA A 36 -13.41 13.28 48.34
CA ALA A 36 -12.33 12.31 48.09
C ALA A 36 -12.19 11.25 49.16
N LEU A 37 -12.72 11.50 50.35
CA LEU A 37 -12.75 10.53 51.46
C LEU A 37 -13.98 9.63 51.48
N GLN A 38 -14.89 9.79 50.53
CA GLN A 38 -16.10 8.99 50.49
C GLN A 38 -15.82 7.66 49.78
N PRO A 39 -16.36 6.53 50.27
CA PRO A 39 -16.29 5.26 49.61
C PRO A 39 -16.86 5.36 48.16
N GLY A 40 -16.15 4.83 47.20
CA GLY A 40 -16.54 4.84 45.78
C GLY A 40 -16.14 6.10 45.00
N PHE A 41 -15.45 7.06 45.64
CA PHE A 41 -14.97 8.27 44.93
C PHE A 41 -14.02 7.90 43.78
N ASP A 42 -13.12 6.97 44.01
CA ASP A 42 -12.18 6.48 42.93
C ASP A 42 -12.92 5.97 41.73
N SER A 43 -13.99 5.16 41.91
CA SER A 43 -14.79 4.64 40.81
C SER A 43 -15.49 5.73 40.00
N ILE A 44 -15.91 6.81 40.63
CA ILE A 44 -16.49 7.97 39.96
C ILE A 44 -15.44 8.66 39.09
N VAL A 45 -14.23 8.86 39.62
CA VAL A 45 -13.11 9.48 38.90
C VAL A 45 -12.64 8.56 37.76
N ASN A 46 -12.46 7.25 38.02
CA ASN A 46 -12.04 6.27 37.04
C ASN A 46 -13.04 6.17 35.88
N GLY A 47 -14.35 6.16 36.18
CA GLY A 47 -15.40 6.17 35.17
C GLY A 47 -15.37 7.43 34.29
N ALA A 48 -15.12 8.60 34.88
CA ALA A 48 -14.99 9.84 34.13
C ALA A 48 -13.74 9.84 33.21
N ILE A 49 -12.60 9.36 33.72
CA ILE A 49 -11.37 9.21 32.93
C ILE A 49 -11.58 8.21 31.80
N PHE A 50 -12.17 7.05 32.07
CA PHE A 50 -12.48 6.05 31.07
C PHE A 50 -13.33 6.62 29.93
N ASN A 51 -14.46 7.25 30.25
CA ASN A 51 -15.36 7.82 29.25
C ASN A 51 -14.68 8.91 28.43
N GLY A 52 -13.99 9.86 29.05
CA GLY A 52 -13.29 10.91 28.34
C GLY A 52 -12.16 10.39 27.47
N THR A 53 -11.43 9.36 27.91
CA THR A 53 -10.37 8.74 27.10
C THR A 53 -10.96 7.97 25.92
N MET A 54 -12.06 7.25 26.10
CA MET A 54 -12.73 6.55 25.01
C MET A 54 -13.30 7.51 23.96
N GLU A 55 -13.83 8.64 24.36
CA GLU A 55 -14.21 9.73 23.43
C GLU A 55 -13.00 10.20 22.61
N GLY A 56 -11.85 10.43 23.29
CA GLY A 56 -10.59 10.80 22.63
C GLY A 56 -10.07 9.73 21.67
N ILE A 57 -10.15 8.45 22.04
CA ILE A 57 -9.80 7.33 21.17
C ILE A 57 -10.65 7.35 19.91
N ASN A 58 -11.98 7.39 20.07
CA ASN A 58 -12.90 7.38 18.93
C ASN A 58 -12.71 8.57 17.98
N PHE A 59 -12.28 9.71 18.50
CA PHE A 59 -11.98 10.91 17.72
C PHE A 59 -10.62 10.81 16.99
N SER A 60 -9.64 10.15 17.59
CA SER A 60 -8.23 10.21 17.14
C SER A 60 -7.79 9.01 16.30
N MET A 61 -8.59 7.94 16.26
CA MET A 61 -8.21 6.72 15.51
C MET A 61 -8.29 6.95 14.01
N PRO A 62 -7.28 6.49 13.25
CA PRO A 62 -7.33 6.52 11.80
C PRO A 62 -8.38 5.51 11.28
N ASP A 63 -8.95 5.79 10.11
CA ASP A 63 -9.99 4.97 9.48
C ASP A 63 -9.61 3.50 9.29
N CYS A 64 -8.33 3.20 9.26
CA CYS A 64 -7.81 1.83 9.11
C CYS A 64 -7.81 1.03 10.42
N VAL A 65 -8.20 1.63 11.55
CA VAL A 65 -8.29 0.99 12.86
C VAL A 65 -9.75 0.56 13.14
N ASN A 66 -9.89 -0.65 13.69
CA ASN A 66 -11.10 -1.13 14.31
C ASN A 66 -10.89 -1.16 15.82
N VAL A 67 -11.55 -0.24 16.54
CA VAL A 67 -11.51 -0.19 18.00
C VAL A 67 -12.44 -1.28 18.52
N MET A 68 -11.87 -2.27 19.20
CA MET A 68 -12.59 -3.38 19.79
C MET A 68 -13.25 -2.95 21.11
N GLU A 69 -14.12 -3.80 21.65
CA GLU A 69 -14.73 -3.57 22.95
C GLU A 69 -13.66 -3.39 24.04
N PRO A 70 -13.67 -2.26 24.77
CA PRO A 70 -12.65 -2.00 25.77
C PRO A 70 -12.78 -2.88 27.00
N VAL A 71 -11.66 -3.20 27.63
CA VAL A 71 -11.67 -3.79 28.96
C VAL A 71 -11.46 -2.69 29.99
N PHE A 72 -12.43 -2.57 30.89
CA PHE A 72 -12.34 -1.67 32.05
C PHE A 72 -12.44 -2.50 33.33
N MET A 73 -11.44 -2.38 34.21
CA MET A 73 -11.36 -3.09 35.46
C MET A 73 -10.93 -2.18 36.59
N GLU A 74 -11.52 -2.38 37.75
CA GLU A 74 -11.23 -1.66 38.98
C GLU A 74 -10.79 -2.63 40.10
N PRO A 75 -9.51 -3.10 40.10
CA PRO A 75 -8.99 -3.85 41.21
C PRO A 75 -8.94 -2.98 42.46
N THR A 76 -9.22 -3.60 43.63
CA THR A 76 -9.19 -2.90 44.92
C THR A 76 -7.85 -2.99 45.63
N CYS A 77 -6.89 -3.69 45.02
CA CYS A 77 -5.56 -3.95 45.58
C CYS A 77 -4.59 -4.28 44.42
N ASP A 78 -3.48 -3.58 44.35
CA ASP A 78 -2.50 -3.74 43.26
C ASP A 78 -1.74 -5.08 43.32
N TRP A 79 -1.62 -5.68 44.49
CA TRP A 79 -0.93 -6.99 44.68
C TRP A 79 -1.86 -8.19 44.67
N ASP A 80 -3.16 -8.01 44.57
CA ASP A 80 -4.15 -9.08 44.45
C ASP A 80 -4.34 -9.45 42.97
N ILE A 81 -3.32 -10.14 42.41
CA ILE A 81 -3.28 -10.53 41.01
C ILE A 81 -4.16 -11.78 40.83
N LYS A 82 -5.28 -11.61 40.12
CA LYS A 82 -6.25 -12.68 39.85
C LYS A 82 -6.23 -13.06 38.37
N ASP A 83 -6.25 -14.35 38.08
CA ASP A 83 -6.31 -14.85 36.70
C ASP A 83 -7.54 -14.38 35.97
N GLU A 84 -8.67 -14.19 36.65
CA GLU A 84 -9.91 -13.62 36.08
C GLU A 84 -9.73 -12.28 35.34
N TYR A 85 -8.74 -11.45 35.76
CA TYR A 85 -8.43 -10.21 35.10
C TYR A 85 -7.85 -10.44 33.71
N PHE A 86 -6.96 -11.41 33.59
CA PHE A 86 -6.26 -11.73 32.37
C PHE A 86 -7.12 -12.56 31.44
N ASP A 87 -7.94 -13.47 31.97
CA ASP A 87 -8.95 -14.19 31.21
C ASP A 87 -9.86 -13.22 30.46
N LYS A 88 -10.29 -12.13 31.10
CA LYS A 88 -11.11 -11.09 30.49
C LYS A 88 -10.36 -10.26 29.45
N ILE A 89 -9.08 -9.94 29.69
CA ILE A 89 -8.25 -9.18 28.75
C ILE A 89 -7.98 -9.99 27.49
N PHE A 90 -7.71 -11.29 27.62
CA PHE A 90 -7.26 -12.18 26.55
C PHE A 90 -8.37 -13.03 25.93
N GLU A 91 -9.65 -12.83 26.33
CA GLU A 91 -10.80 -13.61 25.84
C GLU A 91 -10.85 -13.68 24.31
N ASP A 92 -10.51 -12.58 23.63
CA ASP A 92 -10.52 -12.42 22.19
C ASP A 92 -9.10 -12.21 21.60
N GLU A 93 -8.05 -12.60 22.31
CA GLU A 93 -6.65 -12.41 21.88
C GLU A 93 -6.34 -12.84 20.43
N PRO A 94 -6.93 -13.92 19.88
CA PRO A 94 -6.68 -14.29 18.47
C PRO A 94 -7.08 -13.22 17.47
N GLU A 95 -8.08 -12.39 17.78
CA GLU A 95 -8.60 -11.33 16.93
C GLU A 95 -7.87 -9.99 17.16
N VAL A 96 -7.22 -9.82 18.30
CA VAL A 96 -6.50 -8.59 18.66
C VAL A 96 -5.18 -8.51 17.90
N ASP A 97 -4.91 -7.37 17.28
CA ASP A 97 -3.59 -7.08 16.70
C ASP A 97 -2.70 -6.32 17.69
N VAL A 98 -3.28 -5.36 18.42
CA VAL A 98 -2.58 -4.47 19.35
C VAL A 98 -3.45 -4.22 20.57
N TYR A 99 -2.84 -4.21 21.75
CA TYR A 99 -3.44 -3.69 22.96
C TYR A 99 -3.08 -2.22 23.17
N LEU A 100 -4.06 -1.40 23.50
CA LEU A 100 -3.89 0.02 23.80
C LEU A 100 -4.10 0.23 25.30
N ALA A 101 -3.00 0.29 26.04
CA ALA A 101 -3.03 0.35 27.50
C ALA A 101 -3.07 1.80 28.02
N SER A 102 -3.91 2.07 29.01
CA SER A 102 -3.92 3.39 29.66
C SER A 102 -2.63 3.63 30.43
N GLY A 103 -2.16 4.88 30.42
CA GLY A 103 -0.98 5.31 31.19
C GLY A 103 -1.28 5.69 32.65
N ALA A 104 -2.56 5.78 33.00
CA ALA A 104 -3.01 6.33 34.28
C ALA A 104 -2.55 5.53 35.52
N PHE A 105 -2.55 6.19 36.64
CA PHE A 105 -2.03 5.73 37.93
C PHE A 105 -2.71 4.49 38.51
N GLY A 106 -1.95 3.80 39.36
CA GLY A 106 -2.40 2.67 40.14
C GLY A 106 -2.39 1.36 39.38
N ALA A 107 -2.55 0.27 40.05
CA ALA A 107 -2.55 -1.07 39.50
C ALA A 107 -1.27 -1.45 38.70
N ASP A 108 -0.13 -0.87 39.05
CA ASP A 108 1.13 -1.04 38.31
C ASP A 108 1.60 -2.49 38.26
N GLN A 109 1.42 -3.26 39.33
CA GLN A 109 1.81 -4.66 39.36
C GLN A 109 0.88 -5.51 38.46
N ILE A 110 -0.40 -5.20 38.40
CA ILE A 110 -1.36 -5.88 37.53
C ILE A 110 -1.06 -5.55 36.06
N TYR A 111 -0.73 -4.29 35.74
CA TYR A 111 -0.27 -3.93 34.39
C TYR A 111 1.03 -4.63 33.99
N ASN A 112 1.97 -4.76 34.93
CA ASN A 112 3.21 -5.47 34.67
C ASN A 112 2.97 -6.94 34.39
N GLU A 113 2.08 -7.59 35.12
CA GLU A 113 1.67 -8.98 34.89
C GLU A 113 0.91 -9.11 33.55
N PHE A 114 0.02 -8.17 33.20
CA PHE A 114 -0.61 -8.11 31.88
C PHE A 114 0.45 -8.08 30.78
N ALA A 115 1.43 -7.19 30.87
CA ALA A 115 2.47 -7.05 29.87
C ALA A 115 3.30 -8.33 29.71
N GLN A 116 3.64 -9.01 30.81
CA GLN A 116 4.41 -10.26 30.76
C GLN A 116 3.62 -11.42 30.12
N ARG A 117 2.31 -11.46 30.29
CA ARG A 117 1.44 -12.48 29.69
C ARG A 117 1.10 -12.17 28.22
N CYS A 118 1.16 -10.90 27.82
CA CYS A 118 0.81 -10.44 26.50
C CYS A 118 1.82 -10.92 25.44
N LYS A 119 1.30 -11.42 24.30
CA LYS A 119 2.11 -11.86 23.15
C LYS A 119 2.01 -10.91 21.95
N LYS A 120 1.33 -9.80 22.11
CA LYS A 120 1.07 -8.79 21.09
C LYS A 120 1.80 -7.51 21.45
N THR A 121 1.95 -6.63 20.46
CA THR A 121 2.43 -5.26 20.71
C THR A 121 1.49 -4.53 21.67
N ILE A 122 2.04 -3.85 22.65
CA ILE A 122 1.30 -2.97 23.55
C ILE A 122 1.64 -1.51 23.18
N MET A 123 0.62 -0.73 22.90
CA MET A 123 0.74 0.71 22.76
C MET A 123 0.30 1.38 24.06
N ILE A 124 1.08 2.35 24.53
CA ILE A 124 0.69 3.18 25.67
C ILE A 124 -0.09 4.38 25.15
N MET A 125 -1.28 4.60 25.69
CA MET A 125 -2.06 5.82 25.41
C MET A 125 -1.21 7.06 25.73
N PRO A 126 -1.23 8.10 24.89
CA PRO A 126 -0.49 9.33 25.15
C PRO A 126 -0.83 9.91 26.52
N ASP A 127 0.16 9.95 27.42
CA ASP A 127 0.07 10.39 28.79
C ASP A 127 1.45 10.86 29.26
N ILE A 128 1.47 11.85 30.17
CA ILE A 128 2.73 12.36 30.78
C ILE A 128 3.49 11.30 31.57
N TRP A 129 2.83 10.23 32.01
CA TRP A 129 3.40 9.10 32.73
C TRP A 129 3.69 7.89 31.85
N GLY A 130 3.29 7.92 30.61
CA GLY A 130 3.51 6.87 29.63
C GLY A 130 4.96 6.34 29.59
N PRO A 131 6.00 7.21 29.59
CA PRO A 131 7.39 6.77 29.56
C PRO A 131 7.81 5.87 30.74
N ALA A 132 7.24 6.08 31.94
CA ALA A 132 7.56 5.26 33.09
C ALA A 132 7.04 3.82 32.92
N ARG A 133 5.81 3.66 32.44
CA ARG A 133 5.20 2.36 32.15
C ARG A 133 5.88 1.67 30.97
N ALA A 134 6.08 2.38 29.88
CA ALA A 134 6.76 1.87 28.70
C ALA A 134 8.18 1.40 29.02
N GLY A 135 8.91 2.16 29.83
CA GLY A 135 10.26 1.80 30.28
C GLY A 135 10.31 0.48 31.02
N TYR A 136 9.35 0.20 31.89
CA TYR A 136 9.26 -1.11 32.54
C TYR A 136 9.00 -2.23 31.53
N PHE A 137 8.02 -2.07 30.63
CA PHE A 137 7.68 -3.06 29.62
C PHE A 137 8.86 -3.36 28.70
N TYR A 138 9.52 -2.31 28.21
CA TYR A 138 10.71 -2.42 27.38
C TYR A 138 11.83 -3.21 28.08
N ASN A 139 12.13 -2.88 29.34
CA ASN A 139 13.20 -3.54 30.10
C ASN A 139 12.90 -5.01 30.41
N THR A 140 11.65 -5.43 30.37
CA THR A 140 11.23 -6.82 30.54
C THR A 140 11.07 -7.57 29.21
N GLY A 141 11.40 -6.93 28.08
CA GLY A 141 11.38 -7.55 26.76
C GLY A 141 10.03 -7.57 26.06
N VAL A 142 9.08 -6.78 26.56
CA VAL A 142 7.76 -6.62 25.94
C VAL A 142 7.88 -5.68 24.71
N ASP A 143 7.22 -6.03 23.63
CA ASP A 143 7.10 -5.17 22.46
C ASP A 143 6.14 -4.00 22.78
N VAL A 144 6.70 -2.82 23.01
CA VAL A 144 5.96 -1.64 23.47
C VAL A 144 6.21 -0.43 22.58
N ILE A 145 5.14 0.33 22.30
CA ILE A 145 5.18 1.61 21.61
C ILE A 145 4.63 2.70 22.56
N CYS A 146 5.39 3.77 22.71
CA CYS A 146 5.02 4.89 23.55
C CYS A 146 5.33 6.21 22.82
N GLU A 147 4.29 6.95 22.49
CA GLU A 147 4.39 8.22 21.77
C GLU A 147 3.75 9.36 22.58
N PRO A 148 4.24 10.60 22.43
CA PRO A 148 3.78 11.73 23.20
C PRO A 148 2.39 12.23 22.78
N THR A 149 1.97 11.95 21.55
CA THR A 149 0.71 12.47 20.98
C THR A 149 -0.09 11.39 20.26
N TRP A 150 -1.40 11.60 20.17
CA TRP A 150 -2.28 10.73 19.38
C TRP A 150 -1.90 10.64 17.89
N PRO A 151 -1.55 11.75 17.20
CA PRO A 151 -1.11 11.68 15.81
C PRO A 151 0.15 10.81 15.62
N ASP A 152 1.12 10.89 16.53
CA ASP A 152 2.34 10.06 16.46
C ASP A 152 1.99 8.59 16.69
N LEU A 153 1.14 8.30 17.67
CA LEU A 153 0.68 6.93 17.93
C LEU A 153 -0.13 6.36 16.76
N ALA A 154 -0.99 7.18 16.15
CA ALA A 154 -1.78 6.81 14.97
C ALA A 154 -0.89 6.42 13.77
N ARG A 155 0.26 7.09 13.61
CA ARG A 155 1.25 6.74 12.57
C ARG A 155 1.76 5.30 12.74
N HIS A 156 2.06 4.87 13.96
CA HIS A 156 2.42 3.48 14.23
C HIS A 156 1.27 2.51 13.91
N MET A 157 0.03 2.88 14.19
CA MET A 157 -1.14 2.05 13.87
C MET A 157 -1.29 1.86 12.34
N VAL A 158 -1.07 2.93 11.56
CA VAL A 158 -1.04 2.84 10.09
C VAL A 158 0.04 1.88 9.61
N VAL A 159 1.25 1.96 10.17
CA VAL A 159 2.37 1.06 9.83
C VAL A 159 2.08 -0.40 10.22
N LEU A 160 1.53 -0.65 11.39
CA LEU A 160 1.17 -2.00 11.83
C LEU A 160 0.03 -2.59 10.97
N ARG A 161 -0.96 -1.76 10.62
CA ARG A 161 -2.01 -2.16 9.66
C ARG A 161 -1.41 -2.50 8.29
N ALA A 162 -0.47 -1.69 7.80
CA ALA A 162 0.21 -1.97 6.54
C ALA A 162 0.97 -3.30 6.59
N ARG A 163 1.69 -3.60 7.67
CA ARG A 163 2.34 -4.90 7.88
C ARG A 163 1.35 -6.06 7.87
N LYS A 164 0.21 -5.91 8.53
CA LYS A 164 -0.86 -6.92 8.51
C LYS A 164 -1.38 -7.14 7.10
N ALA A 165 -1.69 -6.08 6.37
CA ALA A 165 -2.20 -6.15 5.01
C ALA A 165 -1.19 -6.79 4.05
N ILE A 166 0.09 -6.45 4.16
CA ILE A 166 1.17 -7.04 3.37
C ILE A 166 1.30 -8.53 3.66
N ARG A 167 1.27 -8.93 4.93
CA ARG A 167 1.36 -10.35 5.34
C ARG A 167 0.19 -11.20 4.84
N GLU A 168 -0.99 -10.61 4.70
CA GLU A 168 -2.19 -11.30 4.23
C GLU A 168 -2.36 -11.29 2.71
N ALA A 169 -1.46 -10.60 1.98
CA ALA A 169 -1.55 -10.44 0.54
C ALA A 169 -1.03 -11.66 -0.22
N ASN A 170 -1.77 -12.04 -1.26
CA ASN A 170 -1.31 -12.95 -2.31
C ASN A 170 -1.14 -12.14 -3.62
N ILE A 171 -0.06 -12.35 -4.34
CA ILE A 171 0.21 -11.70 -5.63
C ILE A 171 0.13 -12.73 -6.75
N LEU A 172 -0.70 -12.47 -7.75
CA LEU A 172 -0.77 -13.26 -8.97
C LEU A 172 0.44 -12.96 -9.86
N LEU A 173 1.27 -13.94 -10.14
CA LEU A 173 2.35 -13.87 -11.10
C LEU A 173 1.91 -14.51 -12.42
N VAL A 174 1.71 -13.69 -13.43
CA VAL A 174 1.53 -14.19 -14.79
C VAL A 174 2.91 -14.50 -15.35
N THR A 175 3.18 -15.74 -15.69
CA THR A 175 4.50 -16.22 -16.10
C THR A 175 4.48 -16.74 -17.52
N ARG A 176 5.60 -16.63 -18.23
CA ARG A 176 5.72 -17.25 -19.56
C ARG A 176 5.74 -18.78 -19.48
N PHE A 177 6.32 -19.32 -18.41
CA PHE A 177 6.42 -20.75 -18.14
C PHE A 177 6.03 -21.03 -16.70
N ASN A 178 5.33 -22.15 -16.46
CA ASN A 178 5.01 -22.62 -15.11
C ASN A 178 6.24 -23.25 -14.47
N TYR A 179 7.20 -22.47 -14.08
CA TYR A 179 8.30 -22.90 -13.24
C TYR A 179 8.17 -22.29 -11.86
N ASP A 180 8.48 -23.07 -10.86
CA ASP A 180 8.82 -22.55 -9.53
C ASP A 180 10.18 -21.87 -9.60
N LEU A 181 10.22 -20.72 -10.29
CA LEU A 181 11.42 -19.90 -10.31
C LEU A 181 11.59 -19.29 -8.91
N PRO A 182 12.71 -19.57 -8.23
CA PRO A 182 12.95 -18.97 -6.91
C PRO A 182 13.21 -17.47 -6.99
N VAL A 183 13.51 -16.96 -8.19
CA VAL A 183 13.83 -15.56 -8.45
C VAL A 183 12.94 -15.03 -9.54
N ALA A 184 12.32 -13.89 -9.31
CA ALA A 184 11.45 -13.21 -10.26
C ALA A 184 11.68 -11.69 -10.23
N GLY A 185 11.40 -11.03 -11.32
CA GLY A 185 11.47 -9.58 -11.42
C GLY A 185 12.04 -9.10 -12.75
N ALA A 186 11.99 -7.79 -12.96
CA ALA A 186 12.73 -7.12 -14.02
C ALA A 186 14.24 -7.33 -13.84
N THR A 187 14.99 -7.21 -14.93
CA THR A 187 16.44 -7.54 -14.97
C THR A 187 17.26 -6.77 -13.92
N ASP A 188 16.84 -5.57 -13.58
CA ASP A 188 17.52 -4.67 -12.62
C ASP A 188 17.11 -4.90 -11.16
N SER A 189 16.12 -5.75 -10.90
CA SER A 189 15.51 -5.86 -9.57
C SER A 189 14.98 -7.26 -9.25
N PHE A 190 15.74 -8.28 -9.58
CA PHE A 190 15.41 -9.65 -9.18
C PHE A 190 15.25 -9.78 -7.67
N VAL A 191 14.15 -10.40 -7.26
CA VAL A 191 13.91 -10.77 -5.86
C VAL A 191 13.77 -12.28 -5.75
N ASN A 192 14.22 -12.83 -4.63
CA ASN A 192 13.90 -14.20 -4.26
C ASN A 192 12.49 -14.23 -3.64
N LEU A 193 11.54 -14.91 -4.27
CA LEU A 193 10.15 -14.97 -3.82
C LEU A 193 10.02 -15.54 -2.41
N LYS A 194 10.83 -16.55 -2.08
CA LYS A 194 10.83 -17.16 -0.75
C LYS A 194 11.33 -16.18 0.33
N ASP A 195 12.32 -15.34 -0.02
CA ASP A 195 12.83 -14.35 0.92
C ASP A 195 11.78 -13.25 1.16
N VAL A 196 11.04 -12.83 0.13
CA VAL A 196 9.88 -11.92 0.28
C VAL A 196 8.83 -12.53 1.20
N THR A 197 8.44 -13.79 0.96
CA THR A 197 7.49 -14.50 1.81
C THR A 197 7.98 -14.60 3.26
N ASN A 198 9.22 -15.04 3.46
CA ASN A 198 9.77 -15.21 4.81
C ASN A 198 9.87 -13.88 5.58
N LYS A 199 10.23 -12.79 4.89
CA LYS A 199 10.46 -11.50 5.55
C LYS A 199 9.19 -10.68 5.72
N MET A 200 8.33 -10.68 4.71
CA MET A 200 7.16 -9.79 4.64
C MET A 200 5.82 -10.53 4.75
N GLY A 201 5.80 -11.83 4.53
CA GLY A 201 4.60 -12.66 4.59
C GLY A 201 3.80 -12.72 3.28
N VAL A 202 4.19 -11.97 2.25
CA VAL A 202 3.52 -12.01 0.94
C VAL A 202 3.65 -13.39 0.30
N HIS A 203 2.56 -13.91 -0.22
CA HIS A 203 2.55 -15.17 -0.96
C HIS A 203 2.32 -14.92 -2.46
N PHE A 204 2.73 -15.88 -3.28
CA PHE A 204 2.65 -15.79 -4.73
C PHE A 204 1.86 -16.97 -5.30
N ARG A 205 1.08 -16.69 -6.34
CA ARG A 205 0.35 -17.67 -7.15
C ARG A 205 0.74 -17.48 -8.60
N THR A 206 1.07 -18.55 -9.31
CA THR A 206 1.53 -18.48 -10.70
C THR A 206 0.47 -18.99 -11.65
N VAL A 207 0.28 -18.27 -12.76
CA VAL A 207 -0.56 -18.68 -13.90
C VAL A 207 0.22 -18.45 -15.18
N ASN A 208 0.08 -19.37 -16.13
CA ASN A 208 0.77 -19.24 -17.41
C ASN A 208 0.14 -18.13 -18.28
N ALA A 209 0.98 -17.28 -18.86
CA ALA A 209 0.54 -16.20 -19.74
C ALA A 209 -0.28 -16.67 -20.94
N HIS A 210 0.01 -17.87 -21.47
CA HIS A 210 -0.77 -18.45 -22.57
C HIS A 210 -2.18 -18.83 -22.12
N GLU A 211 -2.33 -19.39 -20.92
CA GLU A 211 -3.65 -19.69 -20.34
C GLU A 211 -4.49 -18.42 -20.16
N ILE A 212 -3.86 -17.33 -19.71
CA ILE A 212 -4.54 -16.02 -19.59
C ILE A 212 -5.08 -15.56 -20.95
N VAL A 213 -4.26 -15.63 -22.02
CA VAL A 213 -4.70 -15.16 -23.34
C VAL A 213 -5.75 -16.10 -23.94
N ASP A 214 -5.67 -17.42 -23.70
CA ASP A 214 -6.68 -18.36 -24.15
C ASP A 214 -8.05 -18.13 -23.48
N GLN A 215 -8.08 -17.54 -22.29
CA GLN A 215 -9.30 -17.19 -21.55
C GLN A 215 -10.00 -15.93 -22.08
N PHE A 216 -9.42 -15.21 -23.05
CA PHE A 216 -10.05 -14.03 -23.67
C PHE A 216 -11.25 -14.35 -24.56
N HIS A 217 -11.49 -15.63 -24.80
CA HIS A 217 -12.61 -16.11 -25.59
C HIS A 217 -13.56 -16.96 -24.73
N PRO A 218 -14.89 -16.82 -24.95
CA PRO A 218 -15.87 -17.70 -24.32
C PRO A 218 -15.60 -19.17 -24.65
N LEU A 219 -15.88 -20.04 -23.67
CA LEU A 219 -15.80 -21.47 -23.92
C LEU A 219 -16.93 -21.89 -24.86
N THR A 220 -16.57 -22.58 -25.93
CA THR A 220 -17.53 -23.24 -26.83
C THR A 220 -17.86 -24.64 -26.34
N GLU A 221 -19.03 -25.19 -26.72
CA GLU A 221 -19.40 -26.57 -26.38
C GLU A 221 -18.35 -27.58 -26.87
N GLU A 222 -17.74 -27.31 -28.01
CA GLU A 222 -16.72 -28.16 -28.65
C GLU A 222 -15.39 -28.13 -27.91
N GLY A 223 -15.07 -27.00 -27.22
CA GLY A 223 -13.86 -26.83 -26.40
C GLY A 223 -14.06 -27.10 -24.91
N ASN A 224 -15.28 -27.36 -24.50
CA ASN A 224 -15.62 -27.49 -23.07
C ASN A 224 -15.39 -28.92 -22.57
N HIS A 225 -14.13 -29.28 -22.34
CA HIS A 225 -13.78 -30.53 -21.64
C HIS A 225 -13.88 -30.41 -20.11
N THR A 226 -14.63 -29.45 -19.60
CA THR A 226 -14.70 -29.19 -18.18
C THR A 226 -15.60 -30.19 -17.48
N THR A 227 -15.17 -30.67 -16.32
CA THR A 227 -16.02 -31.39 -15.39
C THR A 227 -17.19 -30.47 -14.96
N PRO A 228 -18.44 -30.96 -14.94
CA PRO A 228 -19.56 -30.17 -14.48
C PRO A 228 -19.28 -29.51 -13.13
N GLY A 229 -19.56 -28.19 -13.03
CA GLY A 229 -19.31 -27.40 -11.83
C GLY A 229 -17.88 -26.84 -11.68
N ARG A 230 -16.99 -27.08 -12.63
CA ARG A 230 -15.67 -26.42 -12.64
C ARG A 230 -15.82 -24.95 -13.00
N VAL A 231 -15.32 -24.09 -12.13
CA VAL A 231 -15.22 -22.65 -12.39
C VAL A 231 -14.09 -22.41 -13.39
N THR A 232 -14.36 -21.65 -14.44
CA THR A 232 -13.38 -21.23 -15.41
C THR A 232 -13.27 -19.70 -15.44
N PRO A 233 -12.06 -19.12 -15.50
CA PRO A 233 -11.88 -17.68 -15.63
C PRO A 233 -12.09 -17.15 -17.07
N ASN A 234 -12.48 -18.00 -18.05
CA ASN A 234 -12.81 -17.52 -19.39
C ASN A 234 -13.85 -16.40 -19.35
N ILE A 235 -13.72 -15.44 -20.25
CA ILE A 235 -14.71 -14.41 -20.48
C ILE A 235 -16.03 -15.04 -20.96
N THR A 236 -17.18 -14.43 -20.66
CA THR A 236 -18.47 -14.82 -21.19
C THR A 236 -19.03 -13.77 -22.16
N GLU A 237 -20.02 -14.15 -22.98
CA GLU A 237 -20.67 -13.21 -23.91
C GLU A 237 -21.38 -12.08 -23.15
N GLU A 238 -21.97 -12.37 -22.01
CA GLU A 238 -22.62 -11.38 -21.15
C GLU A 238 -21.59 -10.38 -20.60
N GLU A 239 -20.43 -10.88 -20.13
CA GLU A 239 -19.34 -10.01 -19.65
C GLU A 239 -18.79 -9.13 -20.78
N ILE A 240 -18.64 -9.65 -22.00
CA ILE A 240 -18.22 -8.85 -23.17
C ILE A 240 -19.22 -7.71 -23.42
N ALA A 241 -20.54 -7.99 -23.40
CA ALA A 241 -21.56 -6.97 -23.59
C ALA A 241 -21.57 -5.91 -22.47
N GLU A 242 -21.18 -6.27 -21.24
CA GLU A 242 -20.97 -5.31 -20.14
C GLU A 242 -19.73 -4.46 -20.40
N LEU A 243 -18.63 -5.05 -20.86
CA LEU A 243 -17.37 -4.34 -21.15
C LEU A 243 -17.50 -3.36 -22.33
N GLU A 244 -18.38 -3.64 -23.29
CA GLU A 244 -18.72 -2.68 -24.36
C GLU A 244 -19.33 -1.38 -23.81
N LYS A 245 -20.14 -1.47 -22.75
CA LYS A 245 -20.70 -0.29 -22.06
C LYS A 245 -19.63 0.46 -21.28
N VAL A 246 -18.76 -0.28 -20.59
CA VAL A 246 -17.60 0.32 -19.89
C VAL A 246 -16.69 1.05 -20.89
N ALA A 247 -16.48 0.49 -22.08
CA ALA A 247 -15.70 1.15 -23.12
C ALA A 247 -16.35 2.47 -23.56
N ASP A 248 -17.69 2.50 -23.75
CA ASP A 248 -18.42 3.72 -24.07
C ASP A 248 -18.32 4.78 -22.96
N GLU A 249 -18.39 4.36 -21.68
CA GLU A 249 -18.22 5.26 -20.53
C GLU A 249 -16.81 5.85 -20.48
N LEU A 250 -15.77 5.02 -20.68
CA LEU A 250 -14.38 5.47 -20.72
C LEU A 250 -14.12 6.43 -21.90
N PHE A 251 -14.73 6.18 -23.05
CA PHE A 251 -14.61 7.07 -24.21
C PHE A 251 -15.34 8.41 -23.98
N ALA A 252 -16.52 8.37 -23.38
CA ALA A 252 -17.28 9.58 -23.08
C ALA A 252 -16.62 10.47 -22.02
N GLY A 253 -15.87 9.89 -21.09
CA GLY A 253 -15.16 10.62 -20.04
C GLY A 253 -13.77 11.12 -20.45
N ALA A 254 -13.20 10.61 -21.53
CA ALA A 254 -11.87 10.99 -21.99
C ALA A 254 -11.88 12.34 -22.72
N GLN A 255 -10.81 13.13 -22.52
CA GLN A 255 -10.62 14.39 -23.25
C GLN A 255 -10.32 14.17 -24.74
N ASP A 256 -9.64 13.06 -25.04
CA ASP A 256 -9.29 12.68 -26.40
C ASP A 256 -9.16 11.16 -26.53
N VAL A 257 -9.56 10.61 -27.68
CA VAL A 257 -9.58 9.17 -27.97
C VAL A 257 -9.02 8.91 -29.37
N GLU A 258 -7.92 8.16 -29.46
CA GLU A 258 -7.25 7.83 -30.72
C GLU A 258 -7.40 6.36 -31.13
N ILE A 259 -8.20 5.57 -30.44
CA ILE A 259 -8.34 4.13 -30.72
C ILE A 259 -9.75 3.74 -31.14
N GLU A 260 -9.87 2.65 -31.85
CA GLU A 260 -11.14 2.01 -32.17
C GLU A 260 -11.72 1.28 -30.95
N LYS A 261 -13.06 1.17 -30.90
CA LYS A 261 -13.78 0.56 -29.77
C LYS A 261 -13.36 -0.89 -29.50
N ASP A 262 -13.07 -1.66 -30.57
CA ASP A 262 -12.63 -3.05 -30.45
C ASP A 262 -11.31 -3.19 -29.67
N MET A 263 -10.37 -2.28 -29.84
CA MET A 263 -9.12 -2.26 -29.08
C MET A 263 -9.33 -1.95 -27.60
N MET A 264 -10.28 -1.09 -27.28
CA MET A 264 -10.68 -0.81 -25.88
C MET A 264 -11.32 -2.03 -25.27
N VAL A 265 -12.32 -2.63 -25.93
CA VAL A 265 -13.03 -3.81 -25.45
C VAL A 265 -12.06 -4.98 -25.21
N ASN A 266 -11.14 -5.25 -26.16
CA ASN A 266 -10.17 -6.32 -26.01
C ASN A 266 -9.20 -6.07 -24.84
N SER A 267 -8.81 -4.82 -24.60
CA SER A 267 -7.98 -4.48 -23.43
C SER A 267 -8.77 -4.60 -22.11
N LEU A 268 -10.06 -4.31 -22.12
CA LEU A 268 -10.97 -4.53 -20.97
C LEU A 268 -11.23 -6.04 -20.73
N ILE A 269 -11.30 -6.86 -21.79
CA ILE A 269 -11.36 -8.31 -21.65
C ILE A 269 -10.10 -8.83 -20.94
N ALA A 270 -8.92 -8.36 -21.35
CA ALA A 270 -7.67 -8.71 -20.68
C ALA A 270 -7.70 -8.35 -19.20
N HIS A 271 -8.19 -7.15 -18.85
CA HIS A 271 -8.38 -6.74 -17.46
C HIS A 271 -9.35 -7.65 -16.70
N LYS A 272 -10.52 -7.92 -17.27
CA LYS A 272 -11.54 -8.77 -16.64
C LYS A 272 -11.02 -10.18 -16.38
N VAL A 273 -10.31 -10.78 -17.33
CA VAL A 273 -9.72 -12.12 -17.19
C VAL A 273 -8.66 -12.14 -16.07
N ILE A 274 -7.80 -11.12 -16.00
CA ILE A 274 -6.84 -11.00 -14.89
C ILE A 274 -7.57 -10.91 -13.55
N GLN A 275 -8.62 -10.09 -13.44
CA GLN A 275 -9.41 -9.99 -12.21
C GLN A 275 -10.09 -11.32 -11.83
N LYS A 276 -10.63 -12.07 -12.79
CA LYS A 276 -11.22 -13.40 -12.55
C LYS A 276 -10.17 -14.40 -12.05
N ASN A 277 -8.94 -14.36 -12.57
CA ASN A 277 -7.84 -15.18 -12.06
C ASN A 277 -7.41 -14.74 -10.66
N MET A 278 -7.34 -13.43 -10.39
CA MET A 278 -7.04 -12.93 -9.04
C MET A 278 -8.09 -13.40 -8.03
N ASP A 279 -9.37 -13.33 -8.37
CA ASP A 279 -10.47 -13.82 -7.51
C ASP A 279 -10.38 -15.34 -7.28
N LEU A 280 -10.14 -16.11 -8.35
CA LEU A 280 -10.02 -17.56 -8.29
C LEU A 280 -8.87 -18.04 -7.39
N TYR A 281 -7.74 -17.33 -7.41
CA TYR A 281 -6.54 -17.68 -6.65
C TYR A 281 -6.36 -16.87 -5.36
N ASP A 282 -7.39 -16.15 -4.93
CA ASP A 282 -7.38 -15.29 -3.71
C ASP A 282 -6.20 -14.32 -3.72
N CYS A 283 -6.04 -13.58 -4.81
CA CYS A 283 -4.95 -12.63 -5.00
C CYS A 283 -5.41 -11.17 -4.80
N SER A 284 -4.58 -10.38 -4.12
CA SER A 284 -4.78 -8.95 -3.84
C SER A 284 -4.04 -8.03 -4.81
N GLY A 285 -3.27 -8.60 -5.75
CA GLY A 285 -2.49 -7.86 -6.75
C GLY A 285 -1.97 -8.77 -7.84
N CYS A 286 -1.37 -8.20 -8.88
CA CYS A 286 -0.82 -8.97 -10.00
C CYS A 286 0.47 -8.38 -10.57
N VAL A 287 1.24 -9.24 -11.22
CA VAL A 287 2.47 -8.90 -11.95
C VAL A 287 2.43 -9.57 -13.32
N ILE A 288 2.66 -8.79 -14.39
CA ILE A 288 2.48 -9.26 -15.77
C ILE A 288 3.77 -9.04 -16.57
N PRO A 289 4.27 -10.08 -17.31
CA PRO A 289 5.48 -10.00 -18.11
C PRO A 289 5.18 -9.38 -19.50
N CYS A 290 4.75 -8.12 -19.55
CA CYS A 290 4.35 -7.46 -20.79
C CYS A 290 5.39 -7.61 -21.93
N PRO A 291 6.72 -7.42 -21.73
CA PRO A 291 7.70 -7.55 -22.80
C PRO A 291 7.73 -8.96 -23.43
N ASP A 292 7.57 -10.00 -22.62
CA ASP A 292 7.58 -11.38 -23.09
C ASP A 292 6.36 -11.71 -23.96
N ILE A 293 5.21 -11.15 -23.62
CA ILE A 293 3.97 -11.35 -24.37
C ILE A 293 3.96 -10.47 -25.63
N CYS A 294 4.43 -9.24 -25.52
CA CYS A 294 4.54 -8.29 -26.63
C CYS A 294 5.43 -8.86 -27.76
N SER A 295 6.56 -9.47 -27.40
CA SER A 295 7.51 -10.08 -28.37
C SER A 295 6.91 -11.22 -29.20
N THR A 296 5.82 -11.84 -28.74
CA THR A 296 5.13 -12.91 -29.47
C THR A 296 4.16 -12.41 -30.56
N ARG A 297 3.96 -11.10 -30.66
CA ARG A 297 2.96 -10.43 -31.51
C ARG A 297 1.51 -10.85 -31.23
N ARG A 298 1.24 -11.52 -30.13
CA ARG A 298 -0.11 -11.95 -29.77
C ARG A 298 -0.99 -10.75 -29.42
N MET A 299 -0.42 -9.74 -28.75
CA MET A 299 -1.10 -8.49 -28.44
C MET A 299 -1.55 -7.75 -29.69
N ASN A 300 -0.70 -7.69 -30.75
CA ASN A 300 -1.09 -7.09 -32.02
C ASN A 300 -2.24 -7.84 -32.69
N LYS A 301 -2.17 -9.16 -32.70
CA LYS A 301 -3.18 -10.02 -33.35
C LYS A 301 -4.54 -9.88 -32.66
N GLU A 302 -4.56 -9.92 -31.35
CA GLU A 302 -5.77 -9.83 -30.53
C GLU A 302 -6.14 -8.36 -30.21
N LYS A 303 -5.34 -7.38 -30.67
CA LYS A 303 -5.55 -5.93 -30.53
C LYS A 303 -5.75 -5.47 -29.09
N PHE A 304 -4.99 -5.98 -28.14
CA PHE A 304 -5.08 -5.60 -26.73
C PHE A 304 -3.73 -5.22 -26.14
N THR A 305 -3.76 -4.62 -24.94
CA THR A 305 -2.58 -4.46 -24.07
C THR A 305 -2.97 -4.65 -22.61
N PHE A 306 -2.00 -5.02 -21.77
CA PHE A 306 -2.20 -5.07 -20.31
C PHE A 306 -2.00 -3.71 -19.64
N CYS A 307 -1.58 -2.67 -20.35
CA CYS A 307 -1.39 -1.33 -19.77
C CYS A 307 -2.66 -0.81 -19.11
N LEU A 308 -3.80 -0.92 -19.79
CA LEU A 308 -5.09 -0.52 -19.23
C LEU A 308 -5.46 -1.33 -17.99
N ASN A 309 -5.11 -2.64 -17.94
CA ASN A 309 -5.31 -3.46 -16.75
C ASN A 309 -4.57 -2.90 -15.54
N HIS A 310 -3.30 -2.47 -15.72
CA HIS A 310 -2.55 -1.85 -14.64
C HIS A 310 -3.21 -0.56 -14.16
N SER A 311 -3.57 0.34 -15.08
CA SER A 311 -4.28 1.58 -14.75
C SER A 311 -5.55 1.33 -13.93
N LEU A 312 -6.44 0.46 -14.40
CA LEU A 312 -7.72 0.18 -13.76
C LEU A 312 -7.60 -0.56 -12.42
N ASN A 313 -6.57 -1.41 -12.26
CA ASN A 313 -6.30 -2.04 -10.97
C ASN A 313 -5.78 -1.03 -9.95
N LEU A 314 -4.83 -0.17 -10.34
CA LEU A 314 -4.27 0.86 -9.46
C LEU A 314 -5.34 1.83 -8.98
N GLU A 315 -6.27 2.25 -9.85
CA GLU A 315 -7.43 3.07 -9.47
C GLU A 315 -8.29 2.47 -8.36
N GLN A 316 -8.31 1.15 -8.26
CA GLN A 316 -9.05 0.40 -7.25
C GLN A 316 -8.24 0.09 -5.99
N GLY A 317 -6.98 0.56 -5.90
CA GLY A 317 -6.07 0.22 -4.81
C GLY A 317 -5.58 -1.23 -4.87
N ILE A 318 -5.47 -1.79 -6.06
CA ILE A 318 -4.95 -3.13 -6.33
C ILE A 318 -3.55 -2.98 -6.92
N PRO A 319 -2.47 -3.43 -6.26
CA PRO A 319 -1.12 -3.34 -6.79
C PRO A 319 -1.00 -4.16 -8.08
N SER A 320 -0.51 -3.52 -9.14
CA SER A 320 -0.46 -4.11 -10.48
C SER A 320 0.80 -3.65 -11.19
N ALA A 321 1.79 -4.54 -11.31
CA ALA A 321 3.10 -4.21 -11.86
C ALA A 321 3.31 -4.76 -13.28
N CYS A 322 3.87 -3.90 -14.14
CA CYS A 322 4.31 -4.23 -15.48
C CYS A 322 5.71 -4.87 -15.44
N GLU A 323 6.15 -5.41 -16.57
CA GLU A 323 7.50 -5.94 -16.82
C GLU A 323 7.97 -7.02 -15.84
N TYR A 324 7.03 -7.76 -15.26
CA TYR A 324 7.28 -8.79 -14.26
C TYR A 324 8.00 -8.30 -13.01
N ASP A 325 7.80 -7.02 -12.65
CA ASP A 325 8.49 -6.39 -11.53
C ASP A 325 7.81 -6.67 -10.18
N VAL A 326 8.23 -7.74 -9.54
CA VAL A 326 7.72 -8.17 -8.23
C VAL A 326 8.08 -7.17 -7.13
N ALA A 327 9.30 -6.59 -7.17
CA ALA A 327 9.71 -5.62 -6.17
C ALA A 327 8.84 -4.36 -6.23
N ALA A 328 8.49 -3.88 -7.44
CA ALA A 328 7.55 -2.78 -7.61
C ALA A 328 6.14 -3.13 -7.10
N ALA A 329 5.65 -4.34 -7.39
CA ALA A 329 4.33 -4.79 -6.91
C ALA A 329 4.25 -4.79 -5.37
N VAL A 330 5.27 -5.33 -4.69
CA VAL A 330 5.34 -5.35 -3.22
C VAL A 330 5.51 -3.94 -2.65
N THR A 331 6.24 -3.07 -3.34
CA THR A 331 6.35 -1.66 -2.94
C THR A 331 5.02 -0.93 -3.10
N MET A 332 4.31 -1.10 -4.21
CA MET A 332 2.96 -0.53 -4.41
C MET A 332 1.96 -1.04 -3.36
N LEU A 333 2.07 -2.32 -2.99
CA LEU A 333 1.28 -2.89 -1.89
C LEU A 333 1.52 -2.12 -0.58
N ALA A 334 2.78 -1.80 -0.28
CA ALA A 334 3.16 -1.00 0.89
C ALA A 334 2.65 0.45 0.79
N GLU A 335 2.81 1.09 -0.36
CA GLU A 335 2.35 2.45 -0.61
C GLU A 335 0.83 2.59 -0.48
N ILE A 336 0.05 1.67 -1.07
CA ILE A 336 -1.41 1.62 -0.91
C ILE A 336 -1.77 1.44 0.56
N ALA A 337 -1.11 0.51 1.24
CA ALA A 337 -1.38 0.23 2.64
C ALA A 337 -1.06 1.43 3.55
N ILE A 338 -0.02 2.19 3.28
CA ILE A 338 0.36 3.38 4.06
C ILE A 338 -0.51 4.58 3.71
N SER A 339 -0.65 4.89 2.43
CA SER A 339 -1.23 6.16 1.98
C SER A 339 -2.74 6.13 1.76
N GLY A 340 -3.32 4.96 1.52
CA GLY A 340 -4.71 4.83 1.05
C GLY A 340 -4.93 5.35 -0.37
N LYS A 341 -3.86 5.59 -1.13
CA LYS A 341 -3.90 6.16 -2.48
C LYS A 341 -3.51 5.15 -3.55
N ALA A 342 -3.92 5.44 -4.77
CA ALA A 342 -3.50 4.71 -5.96
C ALA A 342 -2.05 5.09 -6.32
N PRO A 343 -1.13 4.13 -6.36
CA PRO A 343 0.25 4.39 -6.75
C PRO A 343 0.41 4.42 -8.28
N TYR A 344 1.51 5.00 -8.73
CA TYR A 344 1.98 4.92 -10.10
C TYR A 344 3.39 4.35 -10.10
N MET A 345 3.73 3.50 -11.05
CA MET A 345 5.10 3.01 -11.24
C MET A 345 5.64 3.43 -12.60
N GLY A 346 6.92 3.76 -12.66
CA GLY A 346 7.53 4.04 -13.95
C GLY A 346 9.05 4.00 -13.92
N ASN A 347 9.62 3.91 -15.11
CA ASN A 347 11.05 4.11 -15.32
C ASN A 347 11.44 5.49 -14.83
N THR A 348 12.30 5.55 -13.84
CA THR A 348 12.70 6.78 -13.15
C THR A 348 14.16 7.08 -13.47
N LEU A 349 14.41 8.14 -14.24
CA LEU A 349 15.72 8.49 -14.76
C LEU A 349 16.08 9.94 -14.44
N PRO A 350 17.36 10.23 -14.12
CA PRO A 350 17.80 11.61 -13.91
C PRO A 350 17.86 12.37 -15.24
N ILE A 351 17.46 13.62 -15.21
CA ILE A 351 17.67 14.55 -16.33
C ILE A 351 19.05 15.20 -16.14
N MET A 352 20.05 14.59 -16.76
CA MET A 352 21.45 15.04 -16.65
C MET A 352 22.22 14.77 -17.94
N ALA A 353 23.24 15.56 -18.20
CA ALA A 353 24.15 15.33 -19.30
C ALA A 353 25.02 14.08 -19.02
N THR A 354 24.90 13.06 -19.83
CA THR A 354 25.68 11.81 -19.72
C THR A 354 26.75 11.69 -20.78
N ASP A 355 26.67 12.43 -21.88
CA ASP A 355 27.70 12.51 -22.90
C ASP A 355 28.82 13.48 -22.48
N PRO A 356 30.08 13.15 -22.71
CA PRO A 356 31.22 14.05 -22.39
C PRO A 356 31.13 15.43 -23.03
N ARG A 357 30.34 15.60 -24.07
CA ARG A 357 30.06 16.88 -24.74
C ARG A 357 28.95 17.70 -24.09
N GLY A 358 28.36 17.21 -22.99
CA GLY A 358 27.25 17.87 -22.31
C GLY A 358 25.88 17.63 -22.92
N VAL A 359 25.73 16.63 -23.81
CA VAL A 359 24.46 16.30 -24.47
C VAL A 359 23.81 15.11 -23.80
N ASN A 360 22.52 15.16 -23.55
CA ASN A 360 21.72 14.03 -23.09
C ASN A 360 20.90 13.42 -24.24
N LEU A 361 21.53 12.56 -25.01
CA LEU A 361 20.90 11.92 -26.18
C LEU A 361 19.79 10.91 -25.82
N GLN A 362 19.82 10.38 -24.62
CA GLN A 362 18.88 9.31 -24.20
C GLN A 362 17.51 9.84 -23.79
N LEU A 363 17.44 11.09 -23.35
CA LEU A 363 16.16 11.73 -22.97
C LEU A 363 15.25 12.03 -24.18
N LEU A 364 15.81 12.20 -25.36
CA LEU A 364 15.07 12.58 -26.58
C LEU A 364 14.04 11.51 -27.01
N HIS A 365 14.12 10.29 -26.46
CA HIS A 365 13.09 9.26 -26.69
C HIS A 365 11.87 9.37 -25.76
N MET A 366 11.98 10.10 -24.66
CA MET A 366 11.00 10.10 -23.57
C MET A 366 10.47 11.49 -23.24
N VAL A 367 11.30 12.49 -23.48
CA VAL A 367 10.99 13.91 -23.31
C VAL A 367 11.23 14.57 -24.65
N SER A 368 10.23 15.22 -25.22
CA SER A 368 10.40 15.95 -26.47
C SER A 368 11.37 17.13 -26.30
N GLU A 369 11.93 17.63 -27.40
CA GLU A 369 12.79 18.83 -27.36
C GLU A 369 12.05 20.03 -26.74
N GLU A 370 10.76 20.19 -27.06
CA GLU A 370 9.93 21.26 -26.51
C GLU A 370 9.72 21.12 -25.00
N GLU A 371 9.47 19.90 -24.51
CA GLU A 371 9.33 19.62 -23.09
C GLU A 371 10.65 19.85 -22.35
N TYR A 372 11.77 19.43 -22.94
CA TYR A 372 13.11 19.62 -22.36
C TYR A 372 13.51 21.10 -22.29
N GLU A 373 13.25 21.89 -23.35
CA GLU A 373 13.54 23.33 -23.36
C GLU A 373 12.89 24.10 -22.19
N LYS A 374 11.73 23.65 -21.72
CA LYS A 374 11.01 24.26 -20.59
C LYS A 374 11.70 24.05 -19.24
N VAL A 375 12.58 23.05 -19.13
CA VAL A 375 13.17 22.61 -17.84
C VAL A 375 14.71 22.58 -17.86
N LYS A 376 15.35 22.84 -18.99
CA LYS A 376 16.81 22.71 -19.16
C LYS A 376 17.67 23.52 -18.20
N ASP A 377 17.13 24.62 -17.69
CA ASP A 377 17.80 25.53 -16.75
C ASP A 377 17.46 25.21 -15.26
N MET A 378 16.76 24.11 -15.03
CA MET A 378 16.40 23.64 -13.69
C MET A 378 17.34 22.55 -13.22
N ASP A 379 17.67 22.55 -11.93
CA ASP A 379 18.50 21.54 -11.29
C ASP A 379 17.68 20.46 -10.58
N ASN A 380 18.34 19.33 -10.28
CA ASN A 380 17.81 18.22 -9.48
C ASN A 380 16.57 17.57 -10.07
N LEU A 381 16.51 17.42 -11.39
CA LEU A 381 15.35 16.87 -12.10
C LEU A 381 15.49 15.37 -12.37
N TYR A 382 14.36 14.69 -12.23
CA TYR A 382 14.12 13.33 -12.68
C TYR A 382 12.89 13.29 -13.60
N VAL A 383 12.82 12.30 -14.46
CA VAL A 383 11.61 11.93 -15.20
C VAL A 383 11.16 10.54 -14.74
N VAL A 384 9.86 10.38 -14.55
CA VAL A 384 9.21 9.08 -14.40
C VAL A 384 8.19 8.91 -15.53
N TYR A 385 8.22 7.76 -16.19
CA TYR A 385 7.32 7.48 -17.31
C TYR A 385 7.02 5.99 -17.43
N HIS A 386 5.79 5.69 -17.80
CA HIS A 386 5.32 4.34 -18.14
C HIS A 386 4.00 4.42 -18.93
N SER A 387 3.42 3.24 -19.26
CA SER A 387 2.11 3.15 -19.92
C SER A 387 0.97 2.84 -18.96
N THR A 388 1.13 3.14 -17.68
CA THR A 388 0.18 2.82 -16.61
C THR A 388 -0.38 4.04 -15.85
N PRO A 389 -0.40 5.28 -16.39
CA PRO A 389 -1.12 6.36 -15.74
C PRO A 389 -2.60 6.00 -15.54
N HIS A 390 -3.19 6.56 -14.50
CA HIS A 390 -4.59 6.32 -14.13
C HIS A 390 -5.28 7.64 -13.75
N ARG A 391 -6.57 7.60 -13.36
CA ARG A 391 -7.37 8.79 -13.05
C ARG A 391 -7.39 9.17 -11.57
N LYS A 392 -6.89 8.33 -10.68
CA LYS A 392 -7.08 8.41 -9.21
C LYS A 392 -5.83 8.85 -8.44
N PHE A 393 -4.98 9.68 -9.02
CA PHE A 393 -3.74 10.15 -8.36
C PHE A 393 -3.98 10.91 -7.06
N LYS A 394 -5.06 11.70 -6.97
CA LYS A 394 -5.39 12.47 -5.77
C LYS A 394 -5.94 11.60 -4.63
N GLY A 395 -6.54 10.46 -4.96
CA GLY A 395 -7.09 9.50 -4.02
C GLY A 395 -8.09 8.57 -4.69
N ILE A 396 -8.21 7.34 -4.19
CA ILE A 396 -9.10 6.30 -4.75
C ILE A 396 -10.57 6.75 -4.73
N ASN A 397 -10.96 7.46 -3.67
CA ASN A 397 -12.32 7.98 -3.47
C ASN A 397 -12.53 9.41 -4.00
N GLU A 398 -11.46 10.04 -4.52
CA GLU A 398 -11.53 11.38 -5.09
C GLU A 398 -12.10 11.34 -6.52
N PRO A 399 -12.57 12.47 -7.06
CA PRO A 399 -12.99 12.57 -8.46
C PRO A 399 -11.89 12.13 -9.43
N ASP A 400 -12.29 11.64 -10.60
CA ASP A 400 -11.36 11.28 -11.66
C ASP A 400 -10.59 12.53 -12.13
N GLY A 401 -9.28 12.37 -12.31
CA GLY A 401 -8.48 13.35 -13.07
C GLY A 401 -8.77 13.25 -14.56
N SER A 402 -8.35 14.26 -15.32
CA SER A 402 -8.47 14.25 -16.76
C SER A 402 -7.62 13.13 -17.39
N TYR A 403 -8.09 12.57 -18.51
CA TYR A 403 -7.37 11.52 -19.21
C TYR A 403 -7.64 11.52 -20.69
N ALA A 404 -6.68 10.97 -21.43
CA ALA A 404 -6.84 10.61 -22.84
C ALA A 404 -6.60 9.10 -23.02
N ILE A 405 -7.08 8.56 -24.15
CA ILE A 405 -6.92 7.17 -24.49
C ILE A 405 -6.15 7.09 -25.82
N ARG A 406 -5.05 6.37 -25.80
CA ARG A 406 -4.12 6.18 -26.91
C ARG A 406 -3.97 4.71 -27.25
N HIS A 407 -3.52 4.41 -28.46
CA HIS A 407 -3.03 3.07 -28.79
C HIS A 407 -1.60 2.85 -28.28
N PHE A 408 -1.19 1.59 -28.13
CA PHE A 408 0.10 1.27 -27.54
C PHE A 408 1.29 1.44 -28.49
N ALA A 409 1.20 1.06 -29.76
CA ALA A 409 2.36 0.99 -30.64
C ALA A 409 2.55 2.25 -31.49
N TYR A 410 3.79 2.50 -31.94
CA TYR A 410 4.13 3.62 -32.83
C TYR A 410 3.63 3.41 -34.28
N ASP A 411 3.79 2.21 -34.82
CA ASP A 411 3.57 1.89 -36.24
C ASP A 411 2.34 1.03 -36.49
N GLN A 412 1.95 0.22 -35.51
CA GLN A 412 0.78 -0.64 -35.58
C GLN A 412 -0.16 -0.34 -34.43
N LYS A 413 -1.32 0.16 -34.75
CA LYS A 413 -2.32 0.50 -33.75
C LYS A 413 -2.88 -0.77 -33.11
N PHE A 414 -2.70 -0.93 -31.80
CA PHE A 414 -3.34 -1.98 -31.01
C PHE A 414 -3.41 -1.59 -29.54
N GLY A 415 -4.39 -2.17 -28.82
CA GLY A 415 -4.58 -2.01 -27.40
C GLY A 415 -4.97 -0.60 -26.96
N ALA A 416 -5.25 -0.45 -25.68
CA ALA A 416 -5.60 0.80 -25.05
C ALA A 416 -4.62 1.16 -23.95
N VAL A 417 -4.11 2.38 -23.94
CA VAL A 417 -3.35 2.96 -22.84
C VAL A 417 -4.02 4.25 -22.38
N MET A 418 -4.03 4.46 -21.07
CA MET A 418 -4.54 5.69 -20.48
C MET A 418 -3.40 6.71 -20.35
N ARG A 419 -3.70 7.97 -20.55
CA ARG A 419 -2.80 9.10 -20.32
C ARG A 419 -3.44 10.08 -19.36
N HIS A 420 -2.65 10.60 -18.44
CA HIS A 420 -3.05 11.68 -17.55
C HIS A 420 -2.18 12.91 -17.82
N ASP A 421 -2.76 14.09 -17.83
CA ASP A 421 -2.01 15.35 -17.97
C ASP A 421 -1.52 15.83 -16.59
N PHE A 422 -0.31 15.45 -16.24
CA PHE A 422 0.31 15.86 -14.97
C PHE A 422 0.62 17.36 -14.86
N ASN A 423 0.35 18.17 -15.89
CA ASN A 423 0.39 19.63 -15.74
C ASN A 423 -0.71 20.13 -14.80
N GLU A 424 -1.79 19.38 -14.64
CA GLU A 424 -2.85 19.66 -13.64
C GLU A 424 -2.36 19.48 -12.20
N ASP A 425 -1.28 18.72 -12.00
CA ASP A 425 -0.72 18.37 -10.70
C ASP A 425 0.63 19.06 -10.42
N LYS A 426 0.96 20.08 -11.20
CA LYS A 426 2.19 20.85 -11.02
C LYS A 426 2.29 21.43 -9.62
N GLY A 427 3.42 21.17 -8.94
CA GLY A 427 3.64 21.57 -7.56
C GLY A 427 3.18 20.53 -6.53
N GLN A 428 2.53 19.44 -6.96
CA GLN A 428 2.15 18.34 -6.08
C GLN A 428 3.39 17.62 -5.54
N GLU A 429 3.44 17.44 -4.23
CA GLU A 429 4.43 16.58 -3.57
C GLU A 429 4.13 15.11 -3.86
N ILE A 430 5.20 14.34 -4.02
CA ILE A 430 5.16 12.90 -4.25
C ILE A 430 6.17 12.19 -3.35
N THR A 431 5.85 10.97 -2.96
CA THR A 431 6.79 10.05 -2.32
C THR A 431 7.02 8.87 -3.24
N LEU A 432 8.28 8.64 -3.60
CA LEU A 432 8.71 7.45 -4.34
C LEU A 432 9.37 6.49 -3.38
N ALA A 433 9.12 5.20 -3.55
CA ALA A 433 9.81 4.20 -2.75
C ALA A 433 10.09 2.93 -3.55
N ARG A 434 11.11 2.15 -3.10
CA ARG A 434 11.36 0.83 -3.64
C ARG A 434 12.19 -0.03 -2.69
N PHE A 435 11.77 -1.26 -2.50
CA PHE A 435 12.58 -2.28 -1.83
C PHE A 435 13.72 -2.73 -2.73
N SER A 436 14.93 -2.88 -2.16
CA SER A 436 16.04 -3.53 -2.86
C SER A 436 15.77 -5.01 -3.09
N GLY A 437 16.32 -5.58 -4.17
CA GLY A 437 16.13 -6.99 -4.51
C GLY A 437 16.61 -7.98 -3.43
N ASP A 438 17.56 -7.57 -2.60
CA ASP A 438 18.06 -8.35 -1.45
C ASP A 438 17.25 -8.11 -0.15
N LEU A 439 16.22 -7.28 -0.18
CA LEU A 439 15.35 -6.92 0.94
C LEU A 439 16.11 -6.41 2.18
N LYS A 440 17.27 -5.79 1.99
CA LYS A 440 18.05 -5.19 3.08
C LYS A 440 17.79 -3.70 3.22
N ARG A 441 17.29 -3.06 2.17
CA ARG A 441 17.08 -1.61 2.11
C ARG A 441 15.73 -1.28 1.48
N MET A 442 15.25 -0.11 1.82
CA MET A 442 14.18 0.57 1.11
C MET A 442 14.67 1.98 0.79
N MET A 443 14.76 2.31 -0.48
CA MET A 443 15.00 3.68 -0.92
C MET A 443 13.68 4.43 -0.88
N ILE A 444 13.71 5.63 -0.33
CA ILE A 444 12.54 6.52 -0.20
C ILE A 444 12.98 7.92 -0.63
N ALA A 445 12.31 8.47 -1.62
CA ALA A 445 12.60 9.80 -2.14
C ALA A 445 11.37 10.68 -2.07
N LYS A 446 11.58 11.97 -1.79
CA LYS A 446 10.55 12.99 -1.88
C LYS A 446 10.79 13.84 -3.12
N GLY A 447 9.71 14.13 -3.86
CA GLY A 447 9.79 14.97 -5.03
C GLY A 447 8.62 15.93 -5.17
N THR A 448 8.72 16.82 -6.17
CA THR A 448 7.64 17.75 -6.53
C THR A 448 7.46 17.75 -8.04
N ILE A 449 6.22 17.56 -8.52
CA ILE A 449 5.88 17.53 -9.93
C ILE A 449 6.18 18.88 -10.58
N VAL A 450 6.88 18.88 -11.73
CA VAL A 450 7.26 20.06 -12.48
C VAL A 450 6.42 20.21 -13.75
N GLN A 451 6.33 19.15 -14.57
CA GLN A 451 5.53 19.15 -15.79
C GLN A 451 5.22 17.74 -16.27
N SER A 452 4.14 17.60 -17.04
CA SER A 452 3.77 16.38 -17.77
C SER A 452 4.75 16.08 -18.90
N VAL A 453 4.92 14.80 -19.22
CA VAL A 453 5.62 14.33 -20.42
C VAL A 453 4.83 13.20 -21.07
N GLY A 454 4.92 13.10 -22.38
CA GLY A 454 4.38 12.00 -23.16
C GLY A 454 2.86 11.89 -23.19
N TYR A 455 2.13 12.95 -22.84
CA TYR A 455 0.66 12.94 -22.87
C TYR A 455 0.10 12.63 -24.27
N ASP A 456 0.70 13.24 -25.32
CA ASP A 456 0.33 13.04 -26.72
C ASP A 456 1.10 11.92 -27.42
N GLN A 457 1.86 11.12 -26.66
CA GLN A 457 2.67 10.04 -27.21
C GLN A 457 2.01 8.69 -26.96
N ASN A 458 2.37 7.75 -27.82
CA ASN A 458 2.00 6.35 -27.68
C ASN A 458 3.08 5.57 -26.91
N ASN A 459 2.87 4.26 -26.70
CA ASN A 459 3.83 3.40 -26.04
C ASN A 459 4.02 3.72 -24.54
N CYS A 460 5.18 3.40 -23.95
CA CYS A 460 5.44 3.52 -22.51
C CYS A 460 5.95 4.90 -22.08
N ASN A 461 5.42 5.99 -22.64
CA ASN A 461 5.97 7.33 -22.48
C ASN A 461 5.17 8.28 -21.58
N GLY A 462 4.02 7.88 -21.07
CA GLY A 462 3.19 8.76 -20.23
C GLY A 462 3.77 8.94 -18.84
N GLY A 463 3.98 10.19 -18.40
CA GLY A 463 4.53 10.46 -17.08
C GLY A 463 4.81 11.95 -16.83
N PHE A 464 5.78 12.23 -15.99
CA PHE A 464 6.11 13.60 -15.61
C PHE A 464 7.58 13.79 -15.21
N ILE A 465 8.02 15.04 -15.30
CA ILE A 465 9.27 15.51 -14.71
C ILE A 465 8.98 15.98 -13.30
N PHE A 466 9.86 15.62 -12.36
CA PHE A 466 9.77 16.05 -10.98
C PHE A 466 11.15 16.49 -10.46
N ARG A 467 11.14 17.32 -9.42
CA ARG A 467 12.34 17.78 -8.74
C ARG A 467 12.52 17.01 -7.44
N VAL A 468 13.75 16.60 -7.15
CA VAL A 468 14.19 16.00 -5.87
C VAL A 468 15.13 16.96 -5.14
N GLU A 469 15.46 16.66 -3.89
CA GLU A 469 16.38 17.47 -3.11
C GLU A 469 17.83 17.34 -3.61
N ASP A 470 18.29 16.11 -3.86
CA ASP A 470 19.64 15.81 -4.33
C ASP A 470 19.62 14.71 -5.42
N GLN A 471 19.68 15.15 -6.68
CA GLN A 471 19.68 14.27 -7.84
C GLN A 471 20.85 13.27 -7.84
N GLN A 472 22.03 13.72 -7.42
CA GLN A 472 23.21 12.86 -7.45
C GLN A 472 23.18 11.80 -6.36
N LYS A 473 22.68 12.15 -5.18
CA LYS A 473 22.46 11.19 -4.09
C LYS A 473 21.44 10.14 -4.52
N MET A 474 20.31 10.57 -5.08
CA MET A 474 19.29 9.67 -5.59
C MET A 474 19.85 8.71 -6.64
N TYR A 475 20.61 9.22 -7.61
CA TYR A 475 21.26 8.39 -8.64
C TYR A 475 22.20 7.34 -8.05
N ARG A 476 23.02 7.74 -7.06
CA ARG A 476 23.98 6.83 -6.42
C ARG A 476 23.32 5.73 -5.59
N GLU A 477 22.14 5.96 -5.07
CA GLU A 477 21.40 4.96 -4.29
C GLU A 477 20.47 4.11 -5.15
N GLN A 478 19.92 4.67 -6.22
CA GLN A 478 18.90 4.05 -7.06
C GLN A 478 19.35 2.71 -7.67
N TRP A 479 20.61 2.55 -8.06
CA TRP A 479 21.09 1.31 -8.68
C TRP A 479 20.95 0.07 -7.78
N ARG A 480 20.82 0.27 -6.47
CA ARG A 480 20.59 -0.81 -5.51
C ARG A 480 19.13 -1.24 -5.44
N SER A 481 18.24 -0.42 -5.95
CA SER A 481 16.80 -0.59 -5.86
C SER A 481 16.14 -0.90 -7.20
N GLY A 482 16.66 -0.34 -8.32
CA GLY A 482 16.14 -0.53 -9.67
C GLY A 482 15.49 0.72 -10.26
N LEU A 483 15.13 0.65 -11.55
CA LEU A 483 14.63 1.79 -12.32
C LEU A 483 13.13 2.06 -12.09
N HIS A 484 12.31 1.04 -11.92
CA HIS A 484 10.88 1.22 -11.69
C HIS A 484 10.64 1.68 -10.25
N MET A 485 10.40 2.97 -10.08
CA MET A 485 10.05 3.54 -8.78
C MET A 485 8.53 3.71 -8.68
N PRO A 486 7.87 2.90 -7.86
CA PRO A 486 6.52 3.22 -7.42
C PRO A 486 6.47 4.57 -6.70
N LEU A 487 5.35 5.26 -6.80
CA LEU A 487 5.13 6.55 -6.14
C LEU A 487 3.66 6.80 -5.84
N VAL A 488 3.43 7.63 -4.83
CA VAL A 488 2.11 8.16 -4.46
C VAL A 488 2.16 9.67 -4.25
N PHE A 489 1.04 10.35 -4.44
CA PHE A 489 0.90 11.79 -4.18
C PHE A 489 0.81 12.06 -2.67
N GLY A 490 1.68 12.93 -2.18
CA GLY A 490 1.81 13.31 -0.78
C GLY A 490 3.15 12.94 -0.18
N ASP A 491 3.34 13.28 1.10
CA ASP A 491 4.53 12.93 1.86
C ASP A 491 4.23 11.80 2.85
N TYR A 492 4.79 10.63 2.59
CA TYR A 492 4.70 9.42 3.40
C TYR A 492 6.09 8.87 3.76
N THR A 493 7.09 9.73 3.73
CA THR A 493 8.48 9.34 3.95
C THR A 493 8.70 8.74 5.34
N GLN A 494 8.03 9.28 6.36
CA GLN A 494 8.16 8.78 7.73
C GLN A 494 7.50 7.43 7.93
N GLU A 495 6.28 7.24 7.44
CA GLU A 495 5.55 5.98 7.54
C GLU A 495 6.26 4.86 6.78
N LEU A 496 6.76 5.14 5.58
CA LEU A 496 7.53 4.16 4.79
C LEU A 496 8.88 3.84 5.44
N LYS A 497 9.55 4.83 6.04
CA LYS A 497 10.75 4.60 6.85
C LYS A 497 10.45 3.66 8.02
N MET A 498 9.42 3.96 8.81
CA MET A 498 9.01 3.11 9.94
C MET A 498 8.64 1.70 9.47
N LEU A 499 7.97 1.57 8.33
CA LEU A 499 7.65 0.27 7.74
C LEU A 499 8.93 -0.52 7.39
N ALA A 500 9.89 0.11 6.70
CA ALA A 500 11.16 -0.52 6.37
C ALA A 500 11.92 -0.98 7.62
N GLU A 501 12.06 -0.11 8.60
CA GLU A 501 12.70 -0.41 9.89
C GLU A 501 12.02 -1.55 10.64
N SER A 502 10.68 -1.62 10.56
CA SER A 502 9.89 -2.70 11.18
C SER A 502 10.14 -4.08 10.57
N TYR A 503 10.66 -4.13 9.34
CA TYR A 503 11.14 -5.34 8.68
C TYR A 503 12.66 -5.55 8.85
N GLY A 504 13.35 -4.73 9.65
CA GLY A 504 14.80 -4.77 9.79
C GLY A 504 15.53 -4.40 8.51
N MET A 505 14.95 -3.50 7.70
CA MET A 505 15.58 -2.93 6.51
C MET A 505 16.14 -1.54 6.83
N GLU A 506 17.25 -1.19 6.18
CA GLU A 506 17.77 0.16 6.21
C GLU A 506 16.92 1.07 5.32
N ALA A 507 16.37 2.14 5.87
CA ALA A 507 15.66 3.16 5.10
C ALA A 507 16.66 4.19 4.57
N ILE A 508 16.76 4.32 3.26
CA ILE A 508 17.63 5.28 2.56
C ILE A 508 16.76 6.46 2.10
N LEU A 509 16.84 7.56 2.83
CA LEU A 509 16.14 8.80 2.45
C LEU A 509 16.99 9.62 1.48
N VAL A 510 16.42 10.01 0.36
CA VAL A 510 17.07 10.78 -0.70
C VAL A 510 16.18 11.92 -1.21
#